data_2f55f22b0f717f01efddadcc6bb3c05b
#
_entry.id   2f55f22b0f717f01efddadcc6bb3c05b
#
_cell.length_a   1.000
_cell.length_b   1.000
_cell.length_c   1.000
_cell.angle_alpha   90.00
_cell.angle_beta   90.00
_cell.angle_gamma   90.00
#
_symmetry.space_group_name_H-M   'P 1'
#
loop_
_entity.id
_entity.type
_entity.pdbx_description
1 polymer ?
#
loop_
_entity_poly.entity_id
_entity_poly.type
_entity_poly.pdbx_seq_one_letter_code
_entity_poly.pdbx_strand_id
1 'polypeptide(L)'
;MNIYGWLQIIIFLVVILALAKPLGSYMARVFGGEKTFLHPVFGPVEGFIYRLGGVKPDADMGWKEYTLALLLFNVLGILVVYALQRLQLWLPLNLMKFGPVPADQAFNTAVSFATNTNWQSYGGETTMSYLTQMLGLAVQNFLSAATGMAALVAFIRGFARATAKGIGNVWVDLVRSTLYILLPISFIIALILVSQGVVQNFRPYQTANLLQPTSYEKPKLDAAGQPLKDAQGKPITETVAVTEQVLPLGPAASQIAIKQLGVNGGGFFNANSAHPFENPTPLSNFVEMLAIFLISGALCYTFGKMVGDTRQGWAVLAAMTIIFCVMLGVTEWAEQGGNPALARLGGVDQTGGPLQAGGNMEGKEVRFGITASALFATITTAASCGAVNSMHDSFTPLGGLVPLWLIEVGEVIYGGNGCGLYGMLIYVIISVFVAGLMVGRTPEYLGKKIEAYEMKMASLAILVPMLLPLMGTAVAVLFPAGTSSVANPGPHGFSEILYAFSSGVANNGSAFGGLNANTLFYNTAIAVMMFFGRYWILIPVLAISGSLAMKKTVPFSSGTLETHTPLFIAWMIGVIVVVAALNFLPALALGPIVEHLTLY
;
A
#
# COMPACT_ATOMS: atom_id res chain seq x y z
N MET A 1 -14.83 22.11 7.41
CA MET A 1 -13.87 21.48 8.36
C MET A 1 -13.72 22.35 9.60
N ASN A 2 -13.73 21.75 10.79
CA ASN A 2 -13.55 22.48 12.04
C ASN A 2 -12.06 22.62 12.42
N ILE A 3 -11.75 23.41 13.46
CA ILE A 3 -10.37 23.67 13.88
C ILE A 3 -9.63 22.40 14.33
N TYR A 4 -10.33 21.41 14.89
CA TYR A 4 -9.75 20.14 15.33
C TYR A 4 -9.29 19.27 14.16
N GLY A 5 -10.01 19.30 13.03
CA GLY A 5 -9.60 18.63 11.80
C GLY A 5 -8.30 19.22 11.24
N TRP A 6 -8.19 20.55 11.19
CA TRP A 6 -6.94 21.23 10.80
C TRP A 6 -5.78 20.88 11.72
N LEU A 7 -6.00 20.87 13.04
CA LEU A 7 -4.99 20.51 14.01
C LEU A 7 -4.51 19.07 13.82
N GLN A 8 -5.41 18.13 13.57
CA GLN A 8 -5.06 16.73 13.33
C GLN A 8 -4.12 16.59 12.11
N ILE A 9 -4.44 17.24 11.00
CA ILE A 9 -3.62 17.21 9.78
C ILE A 9 -2.25 17.85 10.03
N ILE A 10 -2.22 19.04 10.65
CA ILE A 10 -0.98 19.77 10.93
C ILE A 10 -0.08 18.95 11.87
N ILE A 11 -0.63 18.39 12.95
CA ILE A 11 0.14 17.57 13.91
C ILE A 11 0.71 16.35 13.17
N PHE A 12 -0.09 15.68 12.35
CA PHE A 12 0.39 14.54 11.56
C PHE A 12 1.58 14.90 10.67
N LEU A 13 1.47 15.96 9.88
CA LEU A 13 2.53 16.42 8.98
C LEU A 13 3.78 16.85 9.75
N VAL A 14 3.63 17.59 10.84
CA VAL A 14 4.76 18.03 11.68
C VAL A 14 5.50 16.83 12.25
N VAL A 15 4.77 15.84 12.78
CA VAL A 15 5.38 14.64 13.36
C VAL A 15 6.15 13.83 12.33
N ILE A 16 5.57 13.59 11.14
CA ILE A 16 6.24 12.86 10.05
C ILE A 16 7.52 13.58 9.62
N LEU A 17 7.46 14.88 9.37
CA LEU A 17 8.63 15.66 8.93
C LEU A 17 9.71 15.73 10.01
N ALA A 18 9.33 15.86 11.29
CA ALA A 18 10.26 15.85 12.41
C ALA A 18 10.99 14.51 12.58
N LEU A 19 10.28 13.39 12.36
CA LEU A 19 10.83 12.05 12.47
C LEU A 19 11.67 11.61 11.26
N ALA A 20 11.49 12.22 10.09
CA ALA A 20 12.19 11.86 8.86
C ALA A 20 13.72 11.92 9.00
N LYS A 21 14.26 13.00 9.63
CA LYS A 21 15.72 13.17 9.81
C LYS A 21 16.34 12.19 10.81
N PRO A 22 15.85 12.04 12.05
CA PRO A 22 16.46 11.14 13.02
C PRO A 22 16.37 9.67 12.57
N LEU A 23 15.22 9.22 12.11
CA LEU A 23 15.05 7.85 11.62
C LEU A 23 15.85 7.61 10.34
N GLY A 24 15.83 8.53 9.38
CA GLY A 24 16.60 8.39 8.15
C GLY A 24 18.11 8.39 8.37
N SER A 25 18.61 9.16 9.35
CA SER A 25 20.01 9.11 9.76
C SER A 25 20.38 7.76 10.38
N TYR A 26 19.50 7.19 11.19
CA TYR A 26 19.67 5.87 11.78
C TYR A 26 19.70 4.78 10.67
N MET A 27 18.73 4.80 9.75
CA MET A 27 18.65 3.85 8.65
C MET A 27 19.88 3.92 7.73
N ALA A 28 20.38 5.12 7.44
CA ALA A 28 21.61 5.28 6.64
C ALA A 28 22.82 4.59 7.30
N ARG A 29 22.95 4.66 8.64
CA ARG A 29 23.99 3.95 9.38
C ARG A 29 23.82 2.43 9.34
N VAL A 30 22.58 1.94 9.48
CA VAL A 30 22.26 0.50 9.37
C VAL A 30 22.70 -0.04 8.01
N PHE A 31 22.31 0.62 6.92
CA PHE A 31 22.67 0.21 5.56
C PHE A 31 24.14 0.46 5.20
N GLY A 32 24.78 1.39 5.89
CA GLY A 32 26.24 1.61 5.82
C GLY A 32 27.05 0.55 6.56
N GLY A 33 26.41 -0.32 7.33
CA GLY A 33 27.11 -1.35 8.12
C GLY A 33 27.73 -0.84 9.43
N GLU A 34 27.35 0.37 9.85
CA GLU A 34 27.85 0.93 11.11
C GLU A 34 27.18 0.25 12.31
N LYS A 35 27.95 0.10 13.39
CA LYS A 35 27.39 -0.38 14.68
C LYS A 35 26.41 0.63 15.25
N THR A 36 25.18 0.21 15.44
CA THR A 36 24.10 1.01 16.07
C THR A 36 23.87 0.57 17.51
N PHE A 37 23.02 1.29 18.25
CA PHE A 37 22.66 0.94 19.64
C PHE A 37 21.93 -0.41 19.74
N LEU A 38 21.34 -0.92 18.67
CA LEU A 38 20.70 -2.24 18.60
C LEU A 38 21.68 -3.39 18.26
N HIS A 39 22.91 -3.06 17.85
CA HIS A 39 23.90 -4.07 17.46
C HIS A 39 24.25 -5.07 18.58
N PRO A 40 24.35 -4.68 19.88
CA PRO A 40 24.58 -5.65 20.95
C PRO A 40 23.52 -6.74 21.04
N VAL A 41 22.24 -6.39 20.69
CA VAL A 41 21.09 -7.31 20.75
C VAL A 41 20.99 -8.13 19.47
N PHE A 42 20.98 -7.48 18.31
CA PHE A 42 20.71 -8.13 17.03
C PHE A 42 21.94 -8.58 16.27
N GLY A 43 23.13 -8.11 16.59
CA GLY A 43 24.37 -8.55 15.93
C GLY A 43 24.64 -10.05 16.04
N PRO A 44 24.47 -10.68 17.21
CA PRO A 44 24.58 -12.13 17.34
C PRO A 44 23.54 -12.89 16.49
N VAL A 45 22.30 -12.36 16.42
CA VAL A 45 21.19 -12.94 15.60
C VAL A 45 21.50 -12.80 14.12
N GLU A 46 21.95 -11.61 13.69
CA GLU A 46 22.42 -11.34 12.32
C GLU A 46 23.53 -12.32 11.91
N GLY A 47 24.56 -12.47 12.75
CA GLY A 47 25.65 -13.40 12.52
C GLY A 47 25.22 -14.87 12.47
N PHE A 48 24.26 -15.26 13.30
CA PHE A 48 23.68 -16.60 13.28
C PHE A 48 22.94 -16.88 11.96
N ILE A 49 22.08 -15.93 11.51
CA ILE A 49 21.35 -16.04 10.23
C ILE A 49 22.32 -16.17 9.06
N TYR A 50 23.36 -15.34 9.01
CA TYR A 50 24.37 -15.42 7.93
C TYR A 50 25.10 -16.75 7.92
N ARG A 51 25.46 -17.28 9.10
CA ARG A 51 26.11 -18.59 9.21
C ARG A 51 25.19 -19.71 8.75
N LEU A 52 23.93 -19.69 9.16
CA LEU A 52 22.92 -20.69 8.77
C LEU A 52 22.64 -20.67 7.26
N GLY A 53 22.55 -19.47 6.67
CA GLY A 53 22.28 -19.28 5.24
C GLY A 53 23.54 -19.35 4.35
N GLY A 54 24.73 -19.54 4.92
CA GLY A 54 25.99 -19.50 4.14
C GLY A 54 26.27 -18.13 3.51
N VAL A 55 25.70 -17.05 4.05
CA VAL A 55 25.83 -15.69 3.52
C VAL A 55 27.21 -15.13 3.88
N LYS A 56 27.92 -14.62 2.88
CA LYS A 56 29.16 -13.85 3.06
C LYS A 56 28.81 -12.36 3.04
N PRO A 57 28.81 -11.66 4.19
CA PRO A 57 28.31 -10.27 4.27
C PRO A 57 29.08 -9.29 3.36
N ASP A 58 30.36 -9.55 3.14
CA ASP A 58 31.24 -8.70 2.33
C ASP A 58 31.15 -9.00 0.83
N ALA A 59 30.39 -10.01 0.40
CA ALA A 59 30.20 -10.32 -1.02
C ALA A 59 29.34 -9.24 -1.69
N ASP A 60 29.85 -8.65 -2.75
CA ASP A 60 29.18 -7.58 -3.49
C ASP A 60 28.58 -8.15 -4.79
N MET A 61 27.26 -8.25 -4.84
CA MET A 61 26.52 -8.86 -5.94
C MET A 61 26.34 -7.88 -7.10
N GLY A 62 26.50 -8.38 -8.33
CA GLY A 62 26.07 -7.66 -9.52
C GLY A 62 24.55 -7.56 -9.60
N TRP A 63 24.02 -6.61 -10.37
CA TRP A 63 22.58 -6.36 -10.40
C TRP A 63 21.74 -7.58 -10.83
N LYS A 64 22.25 -8.43 -11.74
CA LYS A 64 21.55 -9.65 -12.17
C LYS A 64 21.46 -10.69 -11.07
N GLU A 65 22.57 -10.91 -10.35
CA GLU A 65 22.64 -11.84 -9.23
C GLU A 65 21.75 -11.37 -8.09
N TYR A 66 21.81 -10.08 -7.76
CA TYR A 66 20.96 -9.47 -6.75
C TYR A 66 19.46 -9.62 -7.08
N THR A 67 19.09 -9.34 -8.34
CA THR A 67 17.73 -9.48 -8.83
C THR A 67 17.24 -10.93 -8.76
N LEU A 68 18.04 -11.88 -9.26
CA LEU A 68 17.65 -13.29 -9.25
C LEU A 68 17.45 -13.82 -7.83
N ALA A 69 18.37 -13.51 -6.91
CA ALA A 69 18.26 -13.91 -5.51
C ALA A 69 16.98 -13.33 -4.86
N LEU A 70 16.67 -12.06 -5.14
CA LEU A 70 15.48 -11.40 -4.64
C LEU A 70 14.18 -12.04 -5.19
N LEU A 71 14.14 -12.35 -6.50
CA LEU A 71 12.99 -13.01 -7.12
C LEU A 71 12.77 -14.42 -6.56
N LEU A 72 13.84 -15.21 -6.43
CA LEU A 72 13.75 -16.56 -5.86
C LEU A 72 13.27 -16.53 -4.40
N PHE A 73 13.74 -15.57 -3.61
CA PHE A 73 13.27 -15.35 -2.24
C PHE A 73 11.76 -15.07 -2.18
N ASN A 74 11.26 -14.19 -3.06
CA ASN A 74 9.83 -13.87 -3.10
C ASN A 74 8.97 -15.03 -3.63
N VAL A 75 9.46 -15.79 -4.63
CA VAL A 75 8.78 -17.00 -5.11
C VAL A 75 8.67 -18.05 -3.98
N LEU A 76 9.73 -18.22 -3.18
CA LEU A 76 9.68 -19.09 -2.00
C LEU A 76 8.61 -18.59 -1.01
N GLY A 77 8.52 -17.29 -0.78
CA GLY A 77 7.47 -16.68 0.04
C GLY A 77 6.05 -17.02 -0.46
N ILE A 78 5.81 -16.89 -1.77
CA ILE A 78 4.53 -17.28 -2.40
C ILE A 78 4.21 -18.77 -2.11
N LEU A 79 5.17 -19.65 -2.33
CA LEU A 79 4.97 -21.10 -2.12
C LEU A 79 4.66 -21.42 -0.66
N VAL A 80 5.36 -20.80 0.30
CA VAL A 80 5.14 -21.02 1.73
C VAL A 80 3.75 -20.51 2.16
N VAL A 81 3.37 -19.29 1.75
CA VAL A 81 2.05 -18.73 2.10
C VAL A 81 0.92 -19.56 1.46
N TYR A 82 1.09 -19.99 0.22
CA TYR A 82 0.14 -20.87 -0.45
C TYR A 82 -0.02 -22.19 0.32
N ALA A 83 1.10 -22.85 0.66
CA ALA A 83 1.08 -24.12 1.37
C ALA A 83 0.43 -24.01 2.76
N LEU A 84 0.74 -22.97 3.53
CA LEU A 84 0.14 -22.74 4.85
C LEU A 84 -1.39 -22.62 4.78
N GLN A 85 -1.93 -21.92 3.80
CA GLN A 85 -3.37 -21.78 3.58
C GLN A 85 -4.03 -23.09 3.17
N ARG A 86 -3.39 -23.87 2.29
CA ARG A 86 -3.91 -25.15 1.82
C ARG A 86 -3.85 -26.24 2.88
N LEU A 87 -2.90 -26.14 3.82
CA LEU A 87 -2.66 -27.13 4.86
C LEU A 87 -3.23 -26.75 6.22
N GLN A 88 -3.85 -25.56 6.38
CA GLN A 88 -4.23 -25.01 7.68
C GLN A 88 -5.15 -25.93 8.52
N LEU A 89 -5.94 -26.80 7.88
CA LEU A 89 -6.81 -27.75 8.59
C LEU A 89 -6.00 -28.71 9.49
N TRP A 90 -4.80 -29.08 9.06
CA TRP A 90 -3.92 -30.02 9.75
C TRP A 90 -2.85 -29.35 10.61
N LEU A 91 -2.74 -28.03 10.53
CA LEU A 91 -1.75 -27.26 11.27
C LEU A 91 -2.27 -26.84 12.65
N PRO A 92 -1.39 -26.61 13.65
CA PRO A 92 -1.78 -26.15 14.97
C PRO A 92 -2.34 -24.73 14.92
N LEU A 93 -2.93 -24.28 16.05
CA LEU A 93 -3.54 -22.95 16.21
C LEU A 93 -4.71 -22.66 15.24
N ASN A 94 -5.33 -23.69 14.71
CA ASN A 94 -6.59 -23.59 13.98
C ASN A 94 -7.76 -23.91 14.93
N LEU A 95 -7.99 -23.01 15.89
CA LEU A 95 -8.98 -23.20 16.97
C LEU A 95 -10.41 -23.20 16.45
N MET A 96 -10.68 -22.52 15.34
CA MET A 96 -11.98 -22.44 14.68
C MET A 96 -12.22 -23.59 13.70
N LYS A 97 -11.23 -24.47 13.50
CA LYS A 97 -11.28 -25.63 12.57
C LYS A 97 -11.60 -25.21 11.14
N PHE A 98 -11.04 -24.09 10.67
CA PHE A 98 -11.22 -23.65 9.29
C PHE A 98 -10.67 -24.70 8.32
N GLY A 99 -11.42 -24.93 7.23
CA GLY A 99 -11.01 -25.81 6.14
C GLY A 99 -9.83 -25.24 5.32
N PRO A 100 -9.32 -26.01 4.35
CA PRO A 100 -8.34 -25.50 3.39
C PRO A 100 -8.93 -24.33 2.59
N VAL A 101 -8.18 -23.22 2.46
CA VAL A 101 -8.59 -22.10 1.62
C VAL A 101 -8.70 -22.56 0.16
N PRO A 102 -9.73 -22.18 -0.62
CA PRO A 102 -9.84 -22.51 -2.05
C PRO A 102 -8.56 -22.20 -2.83
N ALA A 103 -8.26 -22.97 -3.86
CA ALA A 103 -6.95 -22.90 -4.53
C ALA A 103 -6.68 -21.57 -5.21
N ASP A 104 -7.68 -21.01 -5.87
CA ASP A 104 -7.62 -19.70 -6.54
C ASP A 104 -7.46 -18.55 -5.54
N GLN A 105 -8.22 -18.58 -4.45
CA GLN A 105 -8.13 -17.60 -3.37
C GLN A 105 -6.78 -17.72 -2.62
N ALA A 106 -6.30 -18.93 -2.35
CA ALA A 106 -5.00 -19.16 -1.72
C ALA A 106 -3.85 -18.70 -2.62
N PHE A 107 -3.96 -18.87 -3.94
CA PHE A 107 -3.00 -18.35 -4.91
C PHE A 107 -3.00 -16.82 -4.94
N ASN A 108 -4.18 -16.20 -5.03
CA ASN A 108 -4.33 -14.74 -4.97
C ASN A 108 -3.67 -14.17 -3.70
N THR A 109 -4.03 -14.72 -2.53
CA THR A 109 -3.50 -14.28 -1.23
C THR A 109 -1.98 -14.46 -1.14
N ALA A 110 -1.43 -15.57 -1.63
CA ALA A 110 0.01 -15.84 -1.57
C ALA A 110 0.79 -14.83 -2.42
N VAL A 111 0.36 -14.56 -3.65
CA VAL A 111 0.95 -13.52 -4.50
C VAL A 111 0.79 -12.15 -3.86
N SER A 112 -0.40 -11.84 -3.38
CA SER A 112 -0.75 -10.57 -2.76
C SER A 112 0.18 -10.22 -1.60
N PHE A 113 0.40 -11.12 -0.66
CA PHE A 113 1.28 -10.86 0.49
C PHE A 113 2.76 -10.83 0.12
N ALA A 114 3.20 -11.65 -0.83
CA ALA A 114 4.59 -11.63 -1.30
C ALA A 114 4.95 -10.36 -2.09
N THR A 115 3.98 -9.79 -2.80
CA THR A 115 4.17 -8.54 -3.57
C THR A 115 3.95 -7.28 -2.74
N ASN A 116 3.66 -7.39 -1.44
CA ASN A 116 3.31 -6.28 -0.53
C ASN A 116 1.95 -5.64 -0.79
N THR A 117 1.10 -6.27 -1.61
CA THR A 117 -0.22 -5.73 -1.96
C THR A 117 -1.21 -5.90 -0.81
N ASN A 118 -1.23 -7.08 -0.21
CA ASN A 118 -2.19 -7.50 0.82
C ASN A 118 -3.66 -7.38 0.42
N TRP A 119 -3.96 -7.47 -0.88
CA TRP A 119 -5.33 -7.65 -1.37
C TRP A 119 -5.95 -8.91 -0.77
N GLN A 120 -7.15 -8.80 -0.24
CA GLN A 120 -7.88 -9.88 0.43
C GLN A 120 -9.29 -10.01 -0.15
N SER A 121 -9.59 -11.13 -0.81
CA SER A 121 -10.93 -11.49 -1.26
C SER A 121 -11.68 -12.36 -0.24
N TYR A 122 -11.34 -12.24 1.06
CA TYR A 122 -11.87 -13.04 2.17
C TYR A 122 -11.91 -12.23 3.47
N GLY A 123 -12.74 -12.66 4.42
CA GLY A 123 -12.66 -12.20 5.81
C GLY A 123 -11.65 -13.03 6.59
N GLY A 124 -10.66 -12.38 7.20
CA GLY A 124 -9.60 -13.07 7.94
C GLY A 124 -10.15 -13.90 9.10
N GLU A 125 -11.12 -13.34 9.83
CA GLU A 125 -11.80 -13.96 10.96
C GLU A 125 -12.69 -15.17 10.61
N THR A 126 -13.03 -15.33 9.34
CA THR A 126 -13.87 -16.46 8.88
C THR A 126 -13.11 -17.48 8.02
N THR A 127 -11.86 -17.18 7.68
CA THR A 127 -11.11 -17.96 6.67
C THR A 127 -9.74 -18.42 7.15
N MET A 128 -9.02 -17.63 7.94
CA MET A 128 -7.60 -17.84 8.25
C MET A 128 -7.37 -18.28 9.69
N SER A 129 -6.68 -19.41 9.88
CA SER A 129 -6.22 -19.84 11.21
C SER A 129 -5.18 -18.86 11.78
N TYR A 130 -5.01 -18.86 13.12
CA TYR A 130 -4.00 -18.01 13.76
C TYR A 130 -2.59 -18.30 13.26
N LEU A 131 -2.26 -19.57 13.01
CA LEU A 131 -0.96 -19.92 12.46
C LEU A 131 -0.76 -19.35 11.06
N THR A 132 -1.78 -19.43 10.20
CA THR A 132 -1.75 -18.86 8.85
C THR A 132 -1.59 -17.34 8.91
N GLN A 133 -2.34 -16.65 9.80
CA GLN A 133 -2.21 -15.21 10.01
C GLN A 133 -0.80 -14.81 10.47
N MET A 134 -0.21 -15.54 11.43
CA MET A 134 1.09 -15.19 12.02
C MET A 134 2.26 -15.62 11.14
N LEU A 135 2.37 -16.92 10.85
CA LEU A 135 3.54 -17.49 10.16
C LEU A 135 3.49 -17.25 8.65
N GLY A 136 2.30 -17.23 8.08
CA GLY A 136 2.11 -16.90 6.67
C GLY A 136 2.07 -15.38 6.45
N LEU A 137 0.99 -14.74 6.87
CA LEU A 137 0.68 -13.37 6.46
C LEU A 137 1.56 -12.33 7.16
N ALA A 138 1.66 -12.36 8.50
CA ALA A 138 2.45 -11.36 9.24
C ALA A 138 3.96 -11.48 8.97
N VAL A 139 4.50 -12.69 8.83
CA VAL A 139 5.91 -12.88 8.42
C VAL A 139 6.14 -12.32 7.03
N GLN A 140 5.21 -12.59 6.09
CA GLN A 140 5.35 -12.06 4.73
C GLN A 140 5.26 -10.54 4.68
N ASN A 141 4.49 -9.90 5.58
CA ASN A 141 4.46 -8.45 5.71
C ASN A 141 5.84 -7.85 6.05
N PHE A 142 6.64 -8.51 6.89
CA PHE A 142 8.03 -8.11 7.09
C PHE A 142 8.89 -8.32 5.84
N LEU A 143 8.80 -9.49 5.24
CA LEU A 143 9.69 -9.90 4.15
C LEU A 143 9.44 -9.11 2.87
N SER A 144 8.18 -8.82 2.55
CA SER A 144 7.82 -8.02 1.37
C SER A 144 8.22 -6.54 1.52
N ALA A 145 8.10 -5.98 2.74
CA ALA A 145 8.58 -4.65 3.06
C ALA A 145 10.12 -4.57 2.98
N ALA A 146 10.82 -5.55 3.58
CA ALA A 146 12.28 -5.65 3.49
C ALA A 146 12.79 -5.79 2.05
N THR A 147 12.03 -6.50 1.18
CA THR A 147 12.31 -6.60 -0.26
C THR A 147 12.33 -5.23 -0.94
N GLY A 148 11.33 -4.39 -0.67
CA GLY A 148 11.28 -3.02 -1.20
C GLY A 148 12.44 -2.14 -0.71
N MET A 149 12.75 -2.22 0.59
CA MET A 149 13.88 -1.49 1.18
C MET A 149 15.21 -1.95 0.60
N ALA A 150 15.43 -3.25 0.44
CA ALA A 150 16.64 -3.82 -0.14
C ALA A 150 16.85 -3.34 -1.59
N ALA A 151 15.79 -3.38 -2.41
CA ALA A 151 15.84 -2.87 -3.79
C ALA A 151 16.16 -1.37 -3.85
N LEU A 152 15.56 -0.56 -2.96
CA LEU A 152 15.86 0.86 -2.87
C LEU A 152 17.33 1.12 -2.48
N VAL A 153 17.81 0.44 -1.45
CA VAL A 153 19.21 0.62 -0.99
C VAL A 153 20.21 0.24 -2.09
N ALA A 154 19.93 -0.84 -2.81
CA ALA A 154 20.71 -1.20 -4.00
C ALA A 154 20.64 -0.09 -5.06
N PHE A 155 19.46 0.51 -5.28
CA PHE A 155 19.29 1.61 -6.23
C PHE A 155 20.06 2.87 -5.81
N ILE A 156 20.00 3.25 -4.53
CA ILE A 156 20.77 4.37 -3.98
C ILE A 156 22.27 4.15 -4.17
N ARG A 157 22.76 2.91 -3.95
CA ARG A 157 24.18 2.57 -4.20
C ARG A 157 24.59 2.77 -5.66
N GLY A 158 23.67 2.59 -6.61
CA GLY A 158 23.89 2.91 -8.02
C GLY A 158 24.29 4.36 -8.25
N PHE A 159 23.68 5.30 -7.56
CA PHE A 159 24.05 6.72 -7.59
C PHE A 159 25.31 7.02 -6.78
N ALA A 160 25.43 6.44 -5.60
CA ALA A 160 26.52 6.75 -4.65
C ALA A 160 27.89 6.16 -5.07
N ARG A 161 27.90 5.03 -5.76
CA ARG A 161 29.14 4.34 -6.18
C ARG A 161 29.59 4.81 -7.55
N ALA A 162 30.91 4.71 -7.81
CA ALA A 162 31.50 4.98 -9.12
C ALA A 162 32.43 3.83 -9.50
N THR A 163 32.43 3.45 -10.78
CA THR A 163 33.27 2.37 -11.34
C THR A 163 33.17 1.02 -10.58
N ALA A 164 32.02 0.78 -9.94
CA ALA A 164 31.73 -0.42 -9.17
C ALA A 164 30.91 -1.43 -9.99
N LYS A 165 31.24 -2.72 -9.86
CA LYS A 165 30.48 -3.79 -10.54
C LYS A 165 29.28 -4.30 -9.72
N GLY A 166 29.32 -4.15 -8.40
CA GLY A 166 28.29 -4.62 -7.48
C GLY A 166 27.42 -3.50 -6.95
N ILE A 167 26.21 -3.87 -6.49
CA ILE A 167 25.21 -2.97 -5.91
C ILE A 167 24.88 -3.31 -4.46
N GLY A 168 25.60 -4.24 -3.86
CA GLY A 168 25.44 -4.70 -2.48
C GLY A 168 25.15 -6.18 -2.36
N ASN A 169 24.64 -6.59 -1.20
CA ASN A 169 24.28 -7.97 -0.91
C ASN A 169 22.81 -8.04 -0.46
N VAL A 170 21.97 -8.72 -1.24
CA VAL A 170 20.53 -8.78 -1.00
C VAL A 170 20.18 -9.39 0.37
N TRP A 171 20.89 -10.44 0.79
CA TRP A 171 20.64 -11.12 2.05
C TRP A 171 20.95 -10.23 3.26
N VAL A 172 22.04 -9.46 3.15
CA VAL A 172 22.42 -8.48 4.17
C VAL A 172 21.37 -7.37 4.24
N ASP A 173 20.92 -6.86 3.11
CA ASP A 173 19.94 -5.78 3.06
C ASP A 173 18.58 -6.24 3.60
N LEU A 174 18.13 -7.47 3.28
CA LEU A 174 16.88 -8.06 3.82
C LEU A 174 16.95 -8.26 5.34
N VAL A 175 18.04 -8.86 5.84
CA VAL A 175 18.21 -9.14 7.26
C VAL A 175 18.29 -7.83 8.06
N ARG A 176 19.05 -6.86 7.60
CA ARG A 176 19.19 -5.56 8.28
C ARG A 176 17.90 -4.76 8.27
N SER A 177 17.18 -4.73 7.16
CA SER A 177 15.86 -4.10 7.08
C SER A 177 14.90 -4.69 8.10
N THR A 178 14.89 -6.02 8.23
CA THR A 178 13.99 -6.71 9.16
C THR A 178 14.41 -6.53 10.61
N LEU A 179 15.66 -6.87 10.97
CA LEU A 179 16.09 -6.93 12.37
C LEU A 179 16.31 -5.56 13.01
N TYR A 180 16.85 -4.60 12.27
CA TYR A 180 17.24 -3.31 12.86
C TYR A 180 16.21 -2.20 12.65
N ILE A 181 15.31 -2.34 11.68
CA ILE A 181 14.34 -1.29 11.34
C ILE A 181 12.91 -1.76 11.61
N LEU A 182 12.43 -2.76 10.87
CA LEU A 182 11.03 -3.17 10.92
C LEU A 182 10.64 -3.79 12.28
N LEU A 183 11.41 -4.76 12.76
CA LEU A 183 11.09 -5.51 13.99
C LEU A 183 11.05 -4.62 15.25
N PRO A 184 12.05 -3.79 15.56
CA PRO A 184 12.02 -3.00 16.78
C PRO A 184 10.92 -1.92 16.79
N ILE A 185 10.67 -1.29 15.63
CA ILE A 185 9.63 -0.25 15.55
C ILE A 185 8.24 -0.89 15.64
N SER A 186 7.99 -2.01 14.94
CA SER A 186 6.71 -2.70 15.02
C SER A 186 6.42 -3.24 16.42
N PHE A 187 7.45 -3.67 17.16
CA PHE A 187 7.29 -4.09 18.55
C PHE A 187 6.78 -2.94 19.44
N ILE A 188 7.34 -1.74 19.29
CA ILE A 188 6.89 -0.55 20.02
C ILE A 188 5.45 -0.20 19.64
N ILE A 189 5.13 -0.21 18.34
CA ILE A 189 3.77 0.07 17.84
C ILE A 189 2.78 -0.96 18.39
N ALA A 190 3.13 -2.26 18.40
CA ALA A 190 2.28 -3.31 18.94
C ALA A 190 1.96 -3.09 20.42
N LEU A 191 2.93 -2.67 21.25
CA LEU A 191 2.70 -2.34 22.66
C LEU A 191 1.74 -1.16 22.81
N ILE A 192 1.88 -0.12 21.98
CA ILE A 192 0.96 1.02 21.97
C ILE A 192 -0.45 0.55 21.58
N LEU A 193 -0.60 -0.24 20.53
CA LEU A 193 -1.90 -0.75 20.07
C LEU A 193 -2.57 -1.62 21.14
N VAL A 194 -1.83 -2.51 21.81
CA VAL A 194 -2.36 -3.30 22.94
C VAL A 194 -2.83 -2.38 24.08
N SER A 195 -2.09 -1.32 24.39
CA SER A 195 -2.48 -0.34 25.41
C SER A 195 -3.78 0.42 25.06
N GLN A 196 -4.10 0.50 23.76
CA GLN A 196 -5.34 1.10 23.26
C GLN A 196 -6.52 0.12 23.19
N GLY A 197 -6.31 -1.16 23.53
CA GLY A 197 -7.36 -2.19 23.54
C GLY A 197 -7.41 -3.06 22.28
N VAL A 198 -6.42 -2.98 21.39
CA VAL A 198 -6.31 -3.89 20.25
C VAL A 198 -6.05 -5.31 20.75
N VAL A 199 -6.80 -6.26 20.21
CA VAL A 199 -6.79 -7.66 20.68
C VAL A 199 -5.43 -8.33 20.42
N GLN A 200 -4.87 -8.97 21.45
CA GLN A 200 -3.64 -9.77 21.36
C GLN A 200 -3.72 -11.00 22.27
N ASN A 201 -4.23 -12.10 21.77
CA ASN A 201 -4.34 -13.36 22.51
C ASN A 201 -4.41 -14.56 21.58
N PHE A 202 -4.46 -15.77 22.18
CA PHE A 202 -4.63 -17.05 21.48
C PHE A 202 -5.89 -17.80 21.94
N ARG A 203 -6.89 -17.08 22.44
CA ARG A 203 -8.16 -17.69 22.84
C ARG A 203 -9.02 -17.99 21.61
N PRO A 204 -9.88 -19.03 21.67
CA PRO A 204 -10.92 -19.21 20.66
C PRO A 204 -11.89 -18.03 20.68
N TYR A 205 -12.62 -17.87 19.60
CA TYR A 205 -13.67 -16.85 19.51
C TYR A 205 -14.70 -17.04 20.63
N GLN A 206 -15.27 -15.93 21.08
CA GLN A 206 -16.28 -15.93 22.14
C GLN A 206 -17.63 -15.56 21.56
N THR A 207 -18.66 -16.26 22.01
CA THR A 207 -20.06 -15.93 21.69
C THR A 207 -20.63 -15.10 22.82
N ALA A 208 -21.23 -13.98 22.49
CA ALA A 208 -21.94 -13.10 23.41
C ALA A 208 -23.41 -13.03 23.05
N ASN A 209 -24.30 -13.10 24.04
CA ASN A 209 -25.73 -12.89 23.84
C ASN A 209 -26.00 -11.41 23.60
N LEU A 210 -26.82 -11.11 22.60
CA LEU A 210 -27.27 -9.74 22.34
C LEU A 210 -28.28 -9.31 23.40
N LEU A 211 -28.09 -8.10 23.93
CA LEU A 211 -29.07 -7.49 24.85
C LEU A 211 -30.41 -7.23 24.16
N GLN A 212 -30.35 -6.87 22.89
CA GLN A 212 -31.51 -6.68 22.02
C GLN A 212 -31.33 -7.56 20.78
N PRO A 213 -32.13 -8.64 20.63
CA PRO A 213 -32.12 -9.44 19.42
C PRO A 213 -32.44 -8.61 18.19
N THR A 214 -31.79 -8.93 17.09
CA THR A 214 -32.04 -8.31 15.78
C THR A 214 -32.41 -9.37 14.77
N SER A 215 -32.83 -8.97 13.57
CA SER A 215 -33.13 -9.90 12.48
C SER A 215 -32.66 -9.33 11.15
N TYR A 216 -32.36 -10.21 10.20
CA TYR A 216 -32.06 -9.84 8.83
C TYR A 216 -32.74 -10.78 7.84
N GLU A 217 -33.00 -10.28 6.64
CA GLU A 217 -33.55 -11.05 5.54
C GLU A 217 -32.43 -11.79 4.81
N LYS A 218 -32.53 -13.12 4.73
CA LYS A 218 -31.57 -13.96 4.01
C LYS A 218 -32.26 -14.59 2.80
N PRO A 219 -31.65 -14.59 1.59
CA PRO A 219 -32.19 -15.35 0.46
C PRO A 219 -32.28 -16.84 0.77
N LYS A 220 -33.43 -17.44 0.51
CA LYS A 220 -33.54 -18.91 0.53
C LYS A 220 -32.78 -19.49 -0.64
N LEU A 221 -31.95 -20.49 -0.36
CA LEU A 221 -31.14 -21.18 -1.36
C LEU A 221 -31.81 -22.52 -1.75
N ASP A 222 -31.64 -22.91 -3.00
CA ASP A 222 -31.99 -24.23 -3.47
C ASP A 222 -30.92 -25.28 -3.07
N ALA A 223 -31.11 -26.53 -3.44
CA ALA A 223 -30.16 -27.62 -3.17
C ALA A 223 -28.78 -27.44 -3.84
N ALA A 224 -28.70 -26.57 -4.83
CA ALA A 224 -27.46 -26.21 -5.54
C ALA A 224 -26.82 -24.92 -4.96
N GLY A 225 -27.40 -24.33 -3.90
CA GLY A 225 -26.90 -23.10 -3.26
C GLY A 225 -27.24 -21.80 -4.02
N GLN A 226 -28.17 -21.84 -4.98
CA GLN A 226 -28.62 -20.67 -5.72
C GLN A 226 -29.86 -20.04 -5.05
N PRO A 227 -29.99 -18.70 -5.06
CA PRO A 227 -31.18 -18.02 -4.52
C PRO A 227 -32.45 -18.47 -5.24
N LEU A 228 -33.43 -18.98 -4.48
CA LEU A 228 -34.78 -19.23 -4.95
C LEU A 228 -35.42 -17.90 -5.36
N LYS A 229 -36.07 -17.88 -6.52
CA LYS A 229 -36.73 -16.69 -7.05
C LYS A 229 -38.24 -16.94 -7.16
N ASP A 230 -39.01 -15.88 -6.91
CA ASP A 230 -40.46 -15.89 -7.14
C ASP A 230 -40.79 -15.82 -8.65
N ALA A 231 -42.08 -15.83 -8.97
CA ALA A 231 -42.59 -15.75 -10.35
C ALA A 231 -42.20 -14.43 -11.06
N GLN A 232 -41.81 -13.41 -10.31
CA GLN A 232 -41.35 -12.12 -10.80
C GLN A 232 -39.82 -12.01 -10.87
N GLY A 233 -39.09 -13.10 -10.53
CA GLY A 233 -37.63 -13.15 -10.55
C GLY A 233 -36.93 -12.54 -9.33
N LYS A 234 -37.69 -12.12 -8.30
CA LYS A 234 -37.15 -11.57 -7.06
C LYS A 234 -36.72 -12.71 -6.11
N PRO A 235 -35.59 -12.61 -5.42
CA PRO A 235 -35.18 -13.60 -4.43
C PRO A 235 -36.24 -13.76 -3.32
N ILE A 236 -36.60 -15.02 -3.03
CA ILE A 236 -37.43 -15.35 -1.87
C ILE A 236 -36.53 -15.29 -0.64
N THR A 237 -36.91 -14.48 0.34
CA THR A 237 -36.15 -14.30 1.59
C THR A 237 -36.79 -15.04 2.76
N GLU A 238 -35.97 -15.29 3.77
CA GLU A 238 -36.42 -15.73 5.09
C GLU A 238 -35.82 -14.82 6.16
N THR A 239 -36.63 -14.50 7.18
CA THR A 239 -36.15 -13.68 8.31
C THR A 239 -35.38 -14.58 9.27
N VAL A 240 -34.10 -14.26 9.47
CA VAL A 240 -33.23 -14.94 10.43
C VAL A 240 -33.11 -14.09 11.68
N ALA A 241 -33.54 -14.63 12.83
CA ALA A 241 -33.35 -13.98 14.11
C ALA A 241 -31.89 -14.17 14.60
N VAL A 242 -31.28 -13.08 15.03
CA VAL A 242 -29.92 -13.06 15.59
C VAL A 242 -30.01 -12.71 17.06
N THR A 243 -29.67 -13.69 17.91
CA THR A 243 -29.68 -13.56 19.38
C THR A 243 -28.27 -13.55 19.97
N GLU A 244 -27.28 -13.94 19.17
CA GLU A 244 -25.87 -14.08 19.57
C GLU A 244 -24.95 -13.37 18.59
N GLN A 245 -23.82 -12.87 19.07
CA GLN A 245 -22.74 -12.31 18.26
C GLN A 245 -21.45 -13.08 18.56
N VAL A 246 -20.78 -13.55 17.51
CA VAL A 246 -19.43 -14.10 17.62
C VAL A 246 -18.42 -12.95 17.67
N LEU A 247 -17.63 -12.90 18.74
CA LEU A 247 -16.56 -11.95 18.93
C LEU A 247 -15.24 -12.60 18.47
N PRO A 248 -14.69 -12.22 17.31
CA PRO A 248 -13.44 -12.77 16.83
C PRO A 248 -12.29 -12.25 17.72
N LEU A 249 -11.37 -13.15 18.06
CA LEU A 249 -10.19 -12.87 18.88
C LEU A 249 -8.93 -13.27 18.10
N GLY A 250 -7.76 -13.06 18.69
CA GLY A 250 -6.51 -13.54 18.10
C GLY A 250 -5.31 -12.63 18.35
N PRO A 251 -4.15 -12.96 17.76
CA PRO A 251 -2.93 -12.18 17.86
C PRO A 251 -2.92 -10.99 16.87
N ALA A 252 -3.94 -10.12 16.97
CA ALA A 252 -4.19 -9.06 16.00
C ALA A 252 -3.20 -7.88 16.13
N ALA A 253 -2.94 -7.38 17.34
CA ALA A 253 -2.12 -6.17 17.52
C ALA A 253 -0.72 -6.28 16.90
N SER A 254 -0.08 -7.45 17.01
CA SER A 254 1.23 -7.69 16.39
C SER A 254 1.17 -7.63 14.87
N GLN A 255 0.16 -8.26 14.26
CA GLN A 255 -0.02 -8.20 12.80
C GLN A 255 -0.35 -6.78 12.33
N ILE A 256 -1.19 -6.05 13.06
CA ILE A 256 -1.55 -4.66 12.72
C ILE A 256 -0.32 -3.75 12.77
N ALA A 257 0.49 -3.84 13.82
CA ALA A 257 1.73 -3.08 13.91
C ALA A 257 2.68 -3.37 12.73
N ILE A 258 2.80 -4.64 12.35
CA ILE A 258 3.66 -5.07 11.25
C ILE A 258 3.09 -4.60 9.90
N LYS A 259 1.79 -4.79 9.65
CA LYS A 259 1.17 -4.42 8.38
C LYS A 259 1.18 -2.91 8.12
N GLN A 260 1.00 -2.10 9.15
CA GLN A 260 1.01 -0.64 9.00
C GLN A 260 2.44 -0.12 8.80
N LEU A 261 3.40 -0.57 9.61
CA LEU A 261 4.80 -0.18 9.46
C LEU A 261 5.43 -0.71 8.17
N GLY A 262 5.05 -1.93 7.75
CA GLY A 262 5.47 -2.56 6.50
C GLY A 262 4.82 -1.93 5.26
N VAL A 263 3.86 -1.03 5.47
CA VAL A 263 3.04 -0.42 4.41
C VAL A 263 2.38 -1.52 3.55
N ASN A 264 1.75 -2.47 4.22
CA ASN A 264 1.15 -3.66 3.61
C ASN A 264 -0.39 -3.59 3.56
N GLY A 265 -1.02 -3.25 4.68
CA GLY A 265 -2.44 -2.94 4.79
C GLY A 265 -3.43 -4.07 4.98
N GLY A 266 -3.05 -5.32 4.85
CA GLY A 266 -3.97 -6.46 5.03
C GLY A 266 -4.57 -6.55 6.43
N GLY A 267 -5.91 -6.63 6.53
CA GLY A 267 -6.61 -6.72 7.81
C GLY A 267 -6.46 -8.09 8.47
N PHE A 268 -6.37 -8.11 9.80
CA PHE A 268 -6.58 -9.32 10.58
C PHE A 268 -8.06 -9.71 10.52
N PHE A 269 -8.94 -8.70 10.61
CA PHE A 269 -10.38 -8.79 10.41
C PHE A 269 -10.78 -8.17 9.05
N ASN A 270 -11.94 -8.57 8.52
CA ASN A 270 -12.38 -8.15 7.19
C ASN A 270 -12.52 -6.62 7.03
N ALA A 271 -13.08 -5.95 8.03
CA ALA A 271 -13.26 -4.50 8.00
C ALA A 271 -11.94 -3.70 8.15
N ASN A 272 -10.80 -4.38 8.30
CA ASN A 272 -9.48 -3.78 8.43
C ASN A 272 -9.43 -2.75 9.57
N SER A 273 -8.78 -1.60 9.40
CA SER A 273 -8.69 -0.54 10.43
C SER A 273 -10.01 0.20 10.71
N ALA A 274 -11.11 -0.17 10.05
CA ALA A 274 -12.46 0.20 10.46
C ALA A 274 -12.99 -0.72 11.57
N HIS A 275 -12.43 -1.92 11.74
CA HIS A 275 -12.85 -2.86 12.77
C HIS A 275 -12.45 -2.37 14.18
N PRO A 276 -13.37 -2.36 15.17
CA PRO A 276 -13.07 -1.86 16.52
C PRO A 276 -11.93 -2.61 17.23
N PHE A 277 -11.70 -3.87 16.91
CA PHE A 277 -10.63 -4.67 17.50
C PHE A 277 -9.27 -4.51 16.81
N GLU A 278 -9.22 -3.83 15.67
CA GLU A 278 -7.97 -3.41 15.05
C GLU A 278 -7.59 -1.97 15.44
N ASN A 279 -8.56 -1.06 15.42
CA ASN A 279 -8.34 0.37 15.56
C ASN A 279 -9.45 1.00 16.44
N PRO A 280 -9.39 0.78 17.77
CA PRO A 280 -10.48 1.15 18.68
C PRO A 280 -10.57 2.65 18.98
N THR A 281 -9.46 3.40 18.96
CA THR A 281 -9.39 4.77 19.49
C THR A 281 -8.82 5.76 18.47
N PRO A 282 -9.05 7.08 18.65
CA PRO A 282 -8.37 8.10 17.83
C PRO A 282 -6.85 8.04 17.92
N LEU A 283 -6.29 7.61 19.07
CA LEU A 283 -4.84 7.47 19.22
C LEU A 283 -4.31 6.26 18.43
N SER A 284 -5.00 5.10 18.47
CA SER A 284 -4.61 3.97 17.63
C SER A 284 -4.66 4.35 16.15
N ASN A 285 -5.71 5.06 15.72
CA ASN A 285 -5.85 5.56 14.34
C ASN A 285 -4.68 6.48 13.93
N PHE A 286 -4.29 7.41 14.82
CA PHE A 286 -3.15 8.29 14.58
C PHE A 286 -1.82 7.52 14.46
N VAL A 287 -1.60 6.55 15.36
CA VAL A 287 -0.39 5.71 15.36
C VAL A 287 -0.31 4.83 14.10
N GLU A 288 -1.44 4.27 13.64
CA GLU A 288 -1.51 3.51 12.41
C GLU A 288 -1.15 4.38 11.19
N MET A 289 -1.77 5.56 11.06
CA MET A 289 -1.44 6.53 10.00
C MET A 289 0.04 6.92 10.04
N LEU A 290 0.58 7.20 11.24
CA LEU A 290 1.98 7.54 11.42
C LEU A 290 2.89 6.40 10.97
N ALA A 291 2.57 5.15 11.33
CA ALA A 291 3.34 3.97 10.96
C ALA A 291 3.44 3.80 9.44
N ILE A 292 2.35 4.08 8.71
CA ILE A 292 2.32 3.98 7.23
C ILE A 292 3.35 4.92 6.58
N PHE A 293 3.45 6.18 6.99
CA PHE A 293 4.35 7.15 6.35
C PHE A 293 5.76 7.19 6.95
N LEU A 294 5.96 6.62 8.15
CA LEU A 294 7.17 6.81 8.95
C LEU A 294 8.45 6.40 8.21
N ILE A 295 8.52 5.17 7.74
CA ILE A 295 9.71 4.65 7.04
C ILE A 295 9.86 5.32 5.68
N SER A 296 8.78 5.49 4.92
CA SER A 296 8.81 6.09 3.59
C SER A 296 9.34 7.53 3.61
N GLY A 297 8.88 8.34 4.57
CA GLY A 297 9.42 9.69 4.78
C GLY A 297 10.90 9.69 5.19
N ALA A 298 11.27 8.77 6.10
CA ALA A 298 12.66 8.64 6.55
C ALA A 298 13.61 8.15 5.45
N LEU A 299 13.14 7.31 4.53
CA LEU A 299 13.93 6.82 3.40
C LEU A 299 14.36 7.95 2.46
N CYS A 300 13.58 9.02 2.32
CA CYS A 300 13.99 10.21 1.57
C CYS A 300 15.25 10.85 2.18
N TYR A 301 15.28 10.99 3.51
CA TYR A 301 16.47 11.49 4.18
C TYR A 301 17.65 10.49 4.12
N THR A 302 17.36 9.18 4.24
CA THR A 302 18.35 8.10 4.05
C THR A 302 19.02 8.20 2.69
N PHE A 303 18.23 8.38 1.63
CA PHE A 303 18.74 8.60 0.28
C PHE A 303 19.73 9.77 0.22
N GLY A 304 19.30 10.96 0.65
CA GLY A 304 20.16 12.14 0.65
C GLY A 304 21.45 11.95 1.46
N LYS A 305 21.37 11.24 2.59
CA LYS A 305 22.56 10.92 3.41
C LYS A 305 23.51 9.97 2.71
N MET A 306 23.01 8.91 2.07
CA MET A 306 23.82 7.90 1.40
C MET A 306 24.47 8.41 0.10
N VAL A 307 23.84 9.36 -0.60
CA VAL A 307 24.45 9.99 -1.80
C VAL A 307 25.35 11.19 -1.47
N GLY A 308 25.44 11.57 -0.19
CA GLY A 308 26.30 12.68 0.27
C GLY A 308 25.70 14.08 0.14
N ASP A 309 24.44 14.23 -0.31
CA ASP A 309 23.72 15.50 -0.39
C ASP A 309 22.29 15.38 0.14
N THR A 310 22.11 15.76 1.41
CA THR A 310 20.79 15.68 2.07
C THR A 310 19.73 16.58 1.46
N ARG A 311 20.11 17.62 0.69
CA ARG A 311 19.17 18.51 -0.02
C ARG A 311 18.36 17.74 -1.05
N GLN A 312 18.94 16.72 -1.69
CA GLN A 312 18.25 15.86 -2.66
C GLN A 312 17.10 15.09 -1.99
N GLY A 313 17.36 14.51 -0.80
CA GLY A 313 16.33 13.84 -0.03
C GLY A 313 15.18 14.75 0.39
N TRP A 314 15.51 15.98 0.86
CA TRP A 314 14.49 16.96 1.23
C TRP A 314 13.71 17.49 0.02
N ALA A 315 14.33 17.64 -1.16
CA ALA A 315 13.63 18.06 -2.37
C ALA A 315 12.58 17.02 -2.82
N VAL A 316 12.95 15.74 -2.80
CA VAL A 316 12.02 14.65 -3.10
C VAL A 316 10.89 14.59 -2.08
N LEU A 317 11.20 14.66 -0.78
CA LEU A 317 10.20 14.66 0.28
C LEU A 317 9.24 15.86 0.18
N ALA A 318 9.76 17.06 -0.18
CA ALA A 318 8.94 18.24 -0.39
C ALA A 318 7.95 18.06 -1.55
N ALA A 319 8.38 17.50 -2.68
CA ALA A 319 7.48 17.22 -3.81
C ALA A 319 6.36 16.24 -3.41
N MET A 320 6.71 15.15 -2.71
CA MET A 320 5.73 14.19 -2.17
C MET A 320 4.73 14.88 -1.24
N THR A 321 5.22 15.70 -0.30
CA THR A 321 4.39 16.40 0.67
C THR A 321 3.44 17.40 0.01
N ILE A 322 3.89 18.14 -1.00
CA ILE A 322 3.06 19.11 -1.72
C ILE A 322 1.91 18.40 -2.43
N ILE A 323 2.20 17.33 -3.19
CA ILE A 323 1.16 16.58 -3.89
C ILE A 323 0.18 15.97 -2.88
N PHE A 324 0.68 15.36 -1.79
CA PHE A 324 -0.15 14.81 -0.73
C PHE A 324 -1.10 15.84 -0.13
N CYS A 325 -0.60 17.03 0.22
CA CYS A 325 -1.43 18.09 0.80
C CYS A 325 -2.53 18.58 -0.15
N VAL A 326 -2.22 18.71 -1.45
CA VAL A 326 -3.21 19.09 -2.46
C VAL A 326 -4.31 18.02 -2.57
N MET A 327 -3.93 16.75 -2.67
CA MET A 327 -4.88 15.64 -2.79
C MET A 327 -5.74 15.48 -1.53
N LEU A 328 -5.14 15.59 -0.35
CA LEU A 328 -5.87 15.60 0.91
C LEU A 328 -6.89 16.75 0.96
N GLY A 329 -6.49 17.94 0.51
CA GLY A 329 -7.40 19.09 0.44
C GLY A 329 -8.62 18.84 -0.47
N VAL A 330 -8.44 18.15 -1.60
CA VAL A 330 -9.53 17.77 -2.50
C VAL A 330 -10.44 16.74 -1.84
N THR A 331 -9.90 15.69 -1.21
CA THR A 331 -10.69 14.68 -0.50
C THR A 331 -11.52 15.29 0.63
N GLU A 332 -10.90 16.12 1.46
CA GLU A 332 -11.58 16.81 2.56
C GLU A 332 -12.69 17.72 2.04
N TRP A 333 -12.43 18.50 1.01
CA TRP A 333 -13.42 19.39 0.43
C TRP A 333 -14.63 18.61 -0.12
N ALA A 334 -14.37 17.51 -0.83
CA ALA A 334 -15.41 16.69 -1.43
C ALA A 334 -16.29 16.01 -0.35
N GLU A 335 -15.68 15.41 0.66
CA GLU A 335 -16.39 14.67 1.70
C GLU A 335 -17.11 15.59 2.70
N GLN A 336 -16.57 16.75 3.01
CA GLN A 336 -17.23 17.76 3.83
C GLN A 336 -18.43 18.41 3.11
N GLY A 337 -18.45 18.39 1.78
CA GLY A 337 -19.55 18.91 0.96
C GLY A 337 -20.84 18.10 1.04
N GLY A 338 -20.78 16.88 1.56
CA GLY A 338 -21.92 15.95 1.64
C GLY A 338 -22.18 15.21 0.33
N ASN A 339 -23.15 14.27 0.40
CA ASN A 339 -23.56 13.45 -0.73
C ASN A 339 -24.95 13.88 -1.23
N PRO A 340 -25.08 14.45 -2.44
CA PRO A 340 -26.36 14.90 -2.99
C PRO A 340 -27.38 13.78 -3.16
N ALA A 341 -26.95 12.54 -3.42
CA ALA A 341 -27.86 11.40 -3.53
C ALA A 341 -28.57 11.15 -2.21
N LEU A 342 -27.87 11.18 -1.07
CA LEU A 342 -28.45 11.05 0.26
C LEU A 342 -29.38 12.22 0.59
N ALA A 343 -29.03 13.44 0.17
CA ALA A 343 -29.90 14.60 0.35
C ALA A 343 -31.24 14.47 -0.40
N ARG A 344 -31.23 13.90 -1.62
CA ARG A 344 -32.43 13.67 -2.43
C ARG A 344 -33.37 12.61 -1.84
N LEU A 345 -32.81 11.61 -1.13
CA LEU A 345 -33.63 10.58 -0.48
C LEU A 345 -34.49 11.14 0.69
N GLY A 346 -34.08 12.26 1.26
CA GLY A 346 -34.69 12.82 2.47
C GLY A 346 -34.39 11.98 3.72
N GLY A 347 -34.65 12.54 4.89
CA GLY A 347 -34.45 11.83 6.16
C GLY A 347 -33.00 11.68 6.64
N VAL A 348 -32.00 12.06 5.85
CA VAL A 348 -30.57 12.10 6.24
C VAL A 348 -30.14 13.55 6.36
N ASP A 349 -29.88 14.00 7.60
CA ASP A 349 -29.37 15.34 7.86
C ASP A 349 -27.84 15.34 7.74
N GLN A 350 -27.32 16.05 6.74
CA GLN A 350 -25.90 16.22 6.47
C GLN A 350 -25.36 17.58 6.95
N THR A 351 -26.14 18.34 7.73
CA THR A 351 -25.66 19.62 8.28
C THR A 351 -24.77 19.37 9.49
N GLY A 352 -23.64 20.08 9.56
CA GLY A 352 -22.75 20.03 10.72
C GLY A 352 -23.38 20.68 11.94
N GLY A 353 -23.21 20.05 13.11
CA GLY A 353 -23.75 20.54 14.38
C GLY A 353 -22.96 20.04 15.59
N PRO A 354 -23.39 20.42 16.82
CA PRO A 354 -22.70 19.97 18.04
C PRO A 354 -22.73 18.46 18.25
N LEU A 355 -23.70 17.76 17.65
CA LEU A 355 -23.94 16.33 17.86
C LEU A 355 -23.57 15.48 16.65
N GLN A 356 -23.25 16.08 15.51
CA GLN A 356 -22.90 15.35 14.29
C GLN A 356 -21.86 16.09 13.45
N ALA A 357 -21.06 15.32 12.71
CA ALA A 357 -19.96 15.86 11.89
C ALA A 357 -20.48 16.66 10.68
N GLY A 358 -21.66 16.35 10.17
CA GLY A 358 -22.15 16.82 8.87
C GLY A 358 -21.43 16.14 7.71
N GLY A 359 -21.66 16.61 6.47
CA GLY A 359 -21.02 16.10 5.27
C GLY A 359 -21.36 14.64 4.95
N ASN A 360 -20.50 13.98 4.15
CA ASN A 360 -20.69 12.59 3.76
C ASN A 360 -20.12 11.63 4.81
N MET A 361 -20.99 11.10 5.66
CA MET A 361 -20.63 10.08 6.67
C MET A 361 -20.87 8.64 6.19
N GLU A 362 -21.36 8.44 4.97
CA GLU A 362 -21.53 7.10 4.42
C GLU A 362 -20.22 6.33 4.45
N GLY A 363 -20.27 5.07 4.90
CA GLY A 363 -19.09 4.20 4.98
C GLY A 363 -17.97 4.67 5.91
N LYS A 364 -18.21 5.68 6.75
CA LYS A 364 -17.25 6.24 7.72
C LYS A 364 -17.65 5.93 9.15
N GLU A 365 -16.65 5.64 9.96
CA GLU A 365 -16.82 5.35 11.37
C GLU A 365 -17.07 6.63 12.18
N VAL A 366 -18.14 6.64 12.98
CA VAL A 366 -18.52 7.81 13.81
C VAL A 366 -17.40 8.21 14.77
N ARG A 367 -16.65 7.24 15.30
CA ARG A 367 -15.51 7.49 16.23
C ARG A 367 -14.34 8.23 15.59
N PHE A 368 -14.23 8.25 14.26
CA PHE A 368 -13.18 8.94 13.52
C PHE A 368 -13.68 10.20 12.81
N GLY A 369 -14.89 10.18 12.28
CA GLY A 369 -15.45 11.28 11.50
C GLY A 369 -14.81 11.44 10.13
N ILE A 370 -15.19 12.52 9.42
CA ILE A 370 -14.81 12.74 8.02
C ILE A 370 -13.31 12.99 7.87
N THR A 371 -12.74 13.92 8.65
CA THR A 371 -11.33 14.32 8.50
C THR A 371 -10.37 13.15 8.72
N ALA A 372 -10.56 12.35 9.78
CA ALA A 372 -9.70 11.20 10.01
C ALA A 372 -9.86 10.11 8.94
N SER A 373 -11.07 9.96 8.38
CA SER A 373 -11.32 9.02 7.29
C SER A 373 -10.70 9.50 5.97
N ALA A 374 -10.87 10.77 5.62
CA ALA A 374 -10.26 11.37 4.43
C ALA A 374 -8.71 11.36 4.50
N LEU A 375 -8.17 11.70 5.67
CA LEU A 375 -6.73 11.66 5.92
C LEU A 375 -6.18 10.23 5.78
N PHE A 376 -6.86 9.23 6.38
CA PHE A 376 -6.45 7.83 6.30
C PHE A 376 -6.51 7.30 4.86
N ALA A 377 -7.61 7.59 4.14
CA ALA A 377 -7.78 7.19 2.74
C ALA A 377 -6.69 7.79 1.84
N THR A 378 -6.36 9.07 2.01
CA THR A 378 -5.30 9.73 1.26
C THR A 378 -3.91 9.17 1.61
N ILE A 379 -3.64 8.88 2.90
CA ILE A 379 -2.38 8.27 3.35
C ILE A 379 -2.20 6.87 2.75
N THR A 380 -3.19 6.01 2.88
CA THR A 380 -3.09 4.60 2.47
C THR A 380 -2.91 4.44 0.97
N THR A 381 -3.54 5.31 0.17
CA THR A 381 -3.47 5.27 -1.30
C THR A 381 -2.27 6.01 -1.87
N ALA A 382 -1.74 7.01 -1.16
CA ALA A 382 -0.43 7.59 -1.48
C ALA A 382 0.71 6.60 -1.20
N ALA A 383 0.57 5.76 -0.17
CA ALA A 383 1.64 4.96 0.41
C ALA A 383 1.71 3.51 -0.06
N SER A 384 0.86 3.01 -0.94
CA SER A 384 0.84 1.57 -1.28
C SER A 384 0.47 0.67 -0.10
N CYS A 385 -0.40 1.15 0.82
CA CYS A 385 -0.65 0.44 2.08
C CYS A 385 -1.82 -0.53 1.98
N GLY A 386 -2.97 -0.08 1.47
CA GLY A 386 -4.20 -0.86 1.40
C GLY A 386 -5.02 -0.93 2.70
N ALA A 387 -4.51 -0.49 3.84
CA ALA A 387 -5.30 -0.38 5.06
C ALA A 387 -6.41 0.67 4.90
N VAL A 388 -7.58 0.40 5.46
CA VAL A 388 -8.74 1.31 5.37
C VAL A 388 -9.43 1.43 6.72
N ASN A 389 -9.78 2.66 7.12
CA ASN A 389 -10.62 2.93 8.28
C ASN A 389 -12.04 3.38 7.91
N SER A 390 -12.32 3.41 6.61
CA SER A 390 -13.61 3.79 6.01
C SER A 390 -13.77 3.09 4.66
N MET A 391 -15.01 2.97 4.20
CA MET A 391 -15.34 2.34 2.91
C MET A 391 -15.07 3.34 1.78
N HIS A 392 -14.00 3.14 0.99
CA HIS A 392 -13.64 4.04 -0.12
C HIS A 392 -14.72 4.09 -1.20
N ASP A 393 -15.45 3.00 -1.38
CA ASP A 393 -16.60 2.88 -2.30
C ASP A 393 -17.72 3.87 -2.00
N SER A 394 -17.89 4.26 -0.72
CA SER A 394 -18.92 5.19 -0.26
C SER A 394 -18.46 6.66 -0.23
N PHE A 395 -17.28 6.95 -0.75
CA PHE A 395 -16.83 8.33 -0.92
C PHE A 395 -17.60 8.99 -2.06
N THR A 396 -17.78 10.31 -1.98
CA THR A 396 -18.29 11.07 -3.13
C THR A 396 -17.43 10.85 -4.36
N PRO A 397 -17.94 11.01 -5.58
CA PRO A 397 -17.16 10.69 -6.79
C PRO A 397 -15.79 11.40 -6.85
N LEU A 398 -15.70 12.67 -6.45
CA LEU A 398 -14.43 13.40 -6.38
C LEU A 398 -13.58 12.98 -5.17
N GLY A 399 -14.21 12.63 -4.04
CA GLY A 399 -13.52 12.07 -2.89
C GLY A 399 -12.87 10.73 -3.19
N GLY A 400 -13.58 9.84 -3.93
CA GLY A 400 -13.09 8.55 -4.39
C GLY A 400 -12.09 8.62 -5.54
N LEU A 401 -12.16 9.69 -6.37
CA LEU A 401 -11.18 9.96 -7.43
C LEU A 401 -9.76 10.12 -6.87
N VAL A 402 -9.62 10.76 -5.71
CA VAL A 402 -8.29 11.01 -5.12
C VAL A 402 -7.56 9.72 -4.75
N PRO A 403 -8.13 8.77 -3.98
CA PRO A 403 -7.54 7.46 -3.76
C PRO A 403 -7.17 6.74 -5.06
N LEU A 404 -8.06 6.73 -6.05
CA LEU A 404 -7.83 6.10 -7.34
C LEU A 404 -6.64 6.74 -8.07
N TRP A 405 -6.60 8.08 -8.18
CA TRP A 405 -5.51 8.80 -8.83
C TRP A 405 -4.16 8.59 -8.14
N LEU A 406 -4.12 8.60 -6.79
CA LEU A 406 -2.89 8.36 -6.03
C LEU A 406 -2.30 6.97 -6.30
N ILE A 407 -3.16 5.95 -6.43
CA ILE A 407 -2.76 4.60 -6.82
C ILE A 407 -2.25 4.58 -8.27
N GLU A 408 -2.95 5.22 -9.20
CA GLU A 408 -2.63 5.26 -10.62
C GLU A 408 -1.33 5.98 -10.95
N VAL A 409 -0.93 6.98 -10.14
CA VAL A 409 0.40 7.62 -10.25
C VAL A 409 1.54 6.63 -9.94
N GLY A 410 1.22 5.43 -9.47
CA GLY A 410 2.20 4.38 -9.17
C GLY A 410 2.79 4.48 -7.77
N GLU A 411 2.02 5.08 -6.83
CA GLU A 411 2.35 5.13 -5.41
C GLU A 411 3.72 5.74 -5.10
N VAL A 412 4.08 6.76 -5.85
CA VAL A 412 5.38 7.44 -5.70
C VAL A 412 5.35 8.53 -4.60
N ILE A 413 4.19 8.78 -3.99
CA ILE A 413 3.97 9.84 -3.00
C ILE A 413 3.96 9.21 -1.61
N TYR A 414 5.07 9.22 -0.89
CA TYR A 414 5.27 8.46 0.36
C TYR A 414 5.05 6.94 0.20
N GLY A 415 5.15 6.43 -1.00
CA GLY A 415 4.83 5.05 -1.34
C GLY A 415 5.57 4.01 -0.51
N GLY A 416 5.12 2.77 -0.59
CA GLY A 416 5.56 1.65 0.25
C GLY A 416 7.06 1.55 0.51
N ASN A 417 7.45 0.89 1.59
CA ASN A 417 8.83 0.85 2.09
C ASN A 417 9.87 0.56 0.99
N GLY A 418 10.44 1.63 0.47
CA GLY A 418 11.41 1.60 -0.64
C GLY A 418 10.78 1.76 -2.01
N CYS A 419 9.64 1.13 -2.31
CA CYS A 419 9.05 1.16 -3.66
C CYS A 419 8.63 2.57 -4.07
N GLY A 420 7.98 3.32 -3.22
CA GLY A 420 7.61 4.69 -3.54
C GLY A 420 8.80 5.57 -3.87
N LEU A 421 9.88 5.47 -3.09
CA LEU A 421 11.05 6.29 -3.34
C LEU A 421 11.81 5.85 -4.60
N TYR A 422 11.96 4.56 -4.88
CA TYR A 422 12.61 4.19 -6.16
C TYR A 422 11.73 4.57 -7.37
N GLY A 423 10.41 4.47 -7.27
CA GLY A 423 9.47 4.98 -8.28
C GLY A 423 9.62 6.49 -8.47
N MET A 424 9.66 7.26 -7.38
CA MET A 424 9.89 8.71 -7.43
C MET A 424 11.25 9.06 -8.06
N LEU A 425 12.30 8.30 -7.75
CA LEU A 425 13.62 8.51 -8.36
C LEU A 425 13.63 8.20 -9.87
N ILE A 426 12.77 7.30 -10.36
CA ILE A 426 12.54 7.13 -11.80
C ILE A 426 11.94 8.40 -12.40
N TYR A 427 10.95 9.02 -11.74
CA TYR A 427 10.42 10.32 -12.18
C TYR A 427 11.47 11.44 -12.14
N VAL A 428 12.37 11.42 -11.14
CA VAL A 428 13.52 12.35 -11.11
C VAL A 428 14.41 12.16 -12.35
N ILE A 429 14.75 10.91 -12.70
CA ILE A 429 15.55 10.59 -13.90
C ILE A 429 14.87 11.12 -15.16
N ILE A 430 13.57 10.88 -15.33
CA ILE A 430 12.80 11.38 -16.47
C ILE A 430 12.77 12.91 -16.48
N SER A 431 12.53 13.53 -15.33
CA SER A 431 12.48 15.00 -15.20
C SER A 431 13.80 15.66 -15.61
N VAL A 432 14.92 15.07 -15.15
CA VAL A 432 16.26 15.55 -15.52
C VAL A 432 16.54 15.32 -17.00
N PHE A 433 16.12 14.17 -17.55
CA PHE A 433 16.32 13.87 -18.96
C PHE A 433 15.54 14.83 -19.87
N VAL A 434 14.26 15.05 -19.59
CA VAL A 434 13.42 15.97 -20.38
C VAL A 434 13.95 17.40 -20.28
N ALA A 435 14.26 17.89 -19.07
CA ALA A 435 14.83 19.22 -18.87
C ALA A 435 16.17 19.37 -19.60
N GLY A 436 17.05 18.37 -19.54
CA GLY A 436 18.33 18.39 -20.25
C GLY A 436 18.17 18.49 -21.76
N LEU A 437 17.26 17.71 -22.34
CA LEU A 437 16.99 17.75 -23.78
C LEU A 437 16.40 19.11 -24.22
N MET A 438 15.51 19.68 -23.41
CA MET A 438 14.88 20.98 -23.74
C MET A 438 15.90 22.12 -23.81
N VAL A 439 16.95 22.09 -22.98
CA VAL A 439 18.00 23.13 -22.97
C VAL A 439 19.25 22.74 -23.75
N GLY A 440 19.22 21.60 -24.47
CA GLY A 440 20.34 21.13 -25.32
C GLY A 440 21.57 20.69 -24.53
N ARG A 441 21.40 20.13 -23.31
CA ARG A 441 22.49 19.68 -22.44
C ARG A 441 22.42 18.17 -22.21
N THR A 442 23.56 17.55 -21.91
CA THR A 442 23.61 16.15 -21.52
C THR A 442 22.90 15.95 -20.18
N PRO A 443 21.85 15.12 -20.10
CA PRO A 443 21.17 14.86 -18.85
C PRO A 443 22.10 14.17 -17.84
N GLU A 444 22.18 14.71 -16.64
CA GLU A 444 22.95 14.13 -15.54
C GLU A 444 22.25 14.31 -14.20
N TYR A 445 22.33 13.28 -13.36
CA TYR A 445 21.79 13.32 -12.00
C TYR A 445 22.82 12.79 -11.01
N LEU A 446 23.11 13.55 -9.95
CA LEU A 446 24.13 13.23 -8.93
C LEU A 446 25.51 12.89 -9.57
N GLY A 447 25.88 13.63 -10.60
CA GLY A 447 27.14 13.41 -11.34
C GLY A 447 27.14 12.14 -12.21
N LYS A 448 25.99 11.52 -12.45
CA LYS A 448 25.86 10.37 -13.35
C LYS A 448 25.14 10.77 -14.63
N LYS A 449 25.74 10.48 -15.78
CA LYS A 449 25.09 10.70 -17.07
C LYS A 449 23.93 9.74 -17.24
N ILE A 450 22.76 10.28 -17.61
CA ILE A 450 21.57 9.51 -17.95
C ILE A 450 21.56 9.29 -19.46
N GLU A 451 21.69 8.06 -19.90
CA GLU A 451 21.83 7.68 -21.30
C GLU A 451 20.64 6.85 -21.76
N ALA A 452 20.66 6.40 -23.00
CA ALA A 452 19.55 5.66 -23.61
C ALA A 452 19.17 4.38 -22.85
N TYR A 453 20.12 3.70 -22.20
CA TYR A 453 19.82 2.50 -21.43
C TYR A 453 18.98 2.80 -20.19
N GLU A 454 19.40 3.78 -19.37
CA GLU A 454 18.64 4.20 -18.19
C GLU A 454 17.25 4.68 -18.58
N MET A 455 17.14 5.44 -19.68
CA MET A 455 15.83 5.93 -20.15
C MET A 455 14.93 4.80 -20.65
N LYS A 456 15.45 3.79 -21.36
CA LYS A 456 14.65 2.62 -21.73
C LYS A 456 14.12 1.88 -20.51
N MET A 457 14.95 1.67 -19.50
CA MET A 457 14.55 1.00 -18.26
C MET A 457 13.54 1.86 -17.47
N ALA A 458 13.76 3.17 -17.37
CA ALA A 458 12.84 4.09 -16.72
C ALA A 458 11.46 4.12 -17.41
N SER A 459 11.44 4.17 -18.75
CA SER A 459 10.20 4.11 -19.52
C SER A 459 9.44 2.81 -19.31
N LEU A 460 10.13 1.66 -19.29
CA LEU A 460 9.51 0.37 -19.00
C LEU A 460 8.94 0.31 -17.57
N ALA A 461 9.66 0.88 -16.61
CA ALA A 461 9.23 0.91 -15.21
C ALA A 461 7.96 1.74 -14.98
N ILE A 462 7.69 2.76 -15.81
CA ILE A 462 6.49 3.61 -15.69
C ILE A 462 5.38 3.12 -16.61
N LEU A 463 5.64 2.91 -17.90
CA LEU A 463 4.58 2.68 -18.87
C LEU A 463 3.89 1.33 -18.73
N VAL A 464 4.64 0.26 -18.38
CA VAL A 464 4.04 -1.07 -18.27
C VAL A 464 3.10 -1.17 -17.07
N PRO A 465 3.46 -0.70 -15.85
CA PRO A 465 2.51 -0.67 -14.74
C PRO A 465 1.29 0.22 -14.99
N MET A 466 1.40 1.26 -15.80
CA MET A 466 0.25 2.09 -16.18
C MET A 466 -0.65 1.41 -17.22
N LEU A 467 -0.10 0.61 -18.11
CA LEU A 467 -0.85 -0.13 -19.12
C LEU A 467 -1.69 -1.28 -18.52
N LEU A 468 -1.14 -1.98 -17.55
CA LEU A 468 -1.75 -3.19 -16.97
C LEU A 468 -3.14 -2.95 -16.33
N PRO A 469 -3.37 -1.90 -15.51
CA PRO A 469 -4.70 -1.64 -14.94
C PRO A 469 -5.74 -1.36 -16.02
N LEU A 470 -5.37 -0.60 -17.04
CA LEU A 470 -6.26 -0.27 -18.15
C LEU A 470 -6.63 -1.51 -18.98
N MET A 471 -5.66 -2.38 -19.23
CA MET A 471 -5.91 -3.67 -19.90
C MET A 471 -6.80 -4.58 -19.07
N GLY A 472 -6.52 -4.72 -17.77
CA GLY A 472 -7.32 -5.54 -16.86
C GLY A 472 -8.77 -5.03 -16.79
N THR A 473 -8.95 -3.72 -16.66
CA THR A 473 -10.26 -3.07 -16.67
C THR A 473 -10.99 -3.30 -18.00
N ALA A 474 -10.32 -3.08 -19.13
CA ALA A 474 -10.90 -3.29 -20.46
C ALA A 474 -11.38 -4.74 -20.65
N VAL A 475 -10.58 -5.72 -20.22
CA VAL A 475 -10.99 -7.13 -20.25
C VAL A 475 -12.20 -7.37 -19.35
N ALA A 476 -12.19 -6.87 -18.12
CA ALA A 476 -13.27 -7.11 -17.16
C ALA A 476 -14.61 -6.52 -17.61
N VAL A 477 -14.62 -5.33 -18.22
CA VAL A 477 -15.88 -4.70 -18.69
C VAL A 477 -16.45 -5.35 -19.96
N LEU A 478 -15.64 -6.09 -20.72
CA LEU A 478 -16.09 -6.77 -21.94
C LEU A 478 -16.68 -8.15 -21.68
N PHE A 479 -16.42 -8.76 -20.53
CA PHE A 479 -16.86 -10.12 -20.23
C PHE A 479 -17.84 -10.18 -19.05
N PRO A 480 -18.88 -11.04 -19.13
CA PRO A 480 -19.82 -11.22 -18.00
C PRO A 480 -19.15 -11.64 -16.70
N ALA A 481 -18.04 -12.39 -16.75
CA ALA A 481 -17.28 -12.77 -15.56
C ALA A 481 -16.70 -11.57 -14.77
N GLY A 482 -16.45 -10.45 -15.43
CA GLY A 482 -16.04 -9.22 -14.79
C GLY A 482 -17.24 -8.39 -14.32
N THR A 483 -18.22 -8.16 -15.19
CA THR A 483 -19.33 -7.25 -14.92
C THR A 483 -20.36 -7.79 -13.95
N SER A 484 -20.51 -9.12 -13.81
CA SER A 484 -21.46 -9.75 -12.86
C SER A 484 -21.08 -9.58 -11.38
N SER A 485 -19.87 -9.13 -11.11
CA SER A 485 -19.35 -8.93 -9.75
C SER A 485 -19.55 -7.50 -9.21
N VAL A 486 -20.03 -6.58 -10.05
CA VAL A 486 -20.23 -5.15 -9.71
C VAL A 486 -21.53 -4.97 -8.93
N ALA A 487 -21.47 -4.28 -7.79
CA ALA A 487 -22.65 -3.97 -7.00
C ALA A 487 -23.40 -2.73 -7.52
N ASN A 488 -22.66 -1.73 -8.02
CA ASN A 488 -23.20 -0.45 -8.46
C ASN A 488 -23.05 -0.32 -9.98
N PRO A 489 -24.12 -0.54 -10.78
CA PRO A 489 -24.01 -0.46 -12.24
C PRO A 489 -23.74 0.97 -12.72
N GLY A 490 -23.18 1.11 -13.91
CA GLY A 490 -22.88 2.41 -14.53
C GLY A 490 -21.46 2.93 -14.21
N PRO A 491 -21.27 4.26 -14.17
CA PRO A 491 -19.94 4.87 -13.96
C PRO A 491 -19.27 4.47 -12.66
N HIS A 492 -20.04 4.29 -11.58
CA HIS A 492 -19.49 3.82 -10.30
C HIS A 492 -18.95 2.41 -10.40
N GLY A 493 -19.71 1.48 -11.01
CA GLY A 493 -19.22 0.11 -11.22
C GLY A 493 -18.02 0.02 -12.15
N PHE A 494 -17.89 0.92 -13.11
CA PHE A 494 -16.64 1.05 -13.87
C PHE A 494 -15.48 1.46 -12.94
N SER A 495 -15.71 2.39 -12.01
CA SER A 495 -14.73 2.80 -11.01
C SER A 495 -14.36 1.66 -10.06
N GLU A 496 -15.32 0.80 -9.64
CA GLU A 496 -15.04 -0.40 -8.83
C GLU A 496 -14.04 -1.34 -9.53
N ILE A 497 -14.25 -1.60 -10.82
CA ILE A 497 -13.36 -2.46 -11.63
C ILE A 497 -11.99 -1.80 -11.82
N LEU A 498 -11.97 -0.53 -12.23
CA LEU A 498 -10.73 0.23 -12.46
C LEU A 498 -9.89 0.31 -11.18
N TYR A 499 -10.53 0.57 -10.04
CA TYR A 499 -9.87 0.62 -8.75
C TYR A 499 -9.22 -0.72 -8.39
N ALA A 500 -9.94 -1.84 -8.59
CA ALA A 500 -9.43 -3.18 -8.28
C ALA A 500 -8.16 -3.51 -9.06
N PHE A 501 -8.14 -3.25 -10.37
CA PHE A 501 -6.96 -3.48 -11.19
C PHE A 501 -5.83 -2.49 -10.93
N SER A 502 -6.15 -1.21 -10.70
CA SER A 502 -5.16 -0.18 -10.32
C SER A 502 -4.50 -0.54 -8.99
N SER A 503 -5.29 -0.90 -7.99
CA SER A 503 -4.82 -1.33 -6.66
C SER A 503 -3.97 -2.60 -6.75
N GLY A 504 -4.38 -3.59 -7.55
CA GLY A 504 -3.61 -4.81 -7.77
C GLY A 504 -2.24 -4.53 -8.39
N VAL A 505 -2.20 -3.79 -9.50
CA VAL A 505 -0.93 -3.49 -10.21
C VAL A 505 0.00 -2.60 -9.40
N ALA A 506 -0.53 -1.58 -8.74
CA ALA A 506 0.27 -0.70 -7.89
C ALA A 506 0.68 -1.34 -6.56
N ASN A 507 0.18 -2.56 -6.26
CA ASN A 507 0.43 -3.29 -5.01
C ASN A 507 -0.10 -2.54 -3.77
N ASN A 508 -1.26 -1.87 -3.89
CA ASN A 508 -1.89 -1.15 -2.79
C ASN A 508 -2.69 -2.09 -1.87
N GLY A 509 -3.70 -2.79 -2.41
CA GLY A 509 -4.55 -3.72 -1.67
C GLY A 509 -5.90 -3.16 -1.20
N SER A 510 -6.13 -1.84 -1.19
CA SER A 510 -7.46 -1.30 -0.95
C SER A 510 -8.39 -1.55 -2.14
N ALA A 511 -9.70 -1.55 -1.89
CA ALA A 511 -10.71 -1.79 -2.90
C ALA A 511 -11.89 -0.82 -2.75
N PHE A 512 -12.64 -0.62 -3.83
CA PHE A 512 -14.03 -0.24 -3.70
C PHE A 512 -14.81 -1.50 -3.36
N GLY A 513 -15.44 -1.51 -2.18
CA GLY A 513 -16.01 -2.71 -1.56
C GLY A 513 -17.30 -3.22 -2.23
N GLY A 514 -17.86 -2.48 -3.19
CA GLY A 514 -18.97 -2.93 -4.02
C GLY A 514 -18.60 -4.06 -4.99
N LEU A 515 -17.33 -4.21 -5.35
CA LEU A 515 -16.87 -5.29 -6.21
C LEU A 515 -16.74 -6.62 -5.44
N ASN A 516 -17.49 -7.65 -5.83
CA ASN A 516 -17.27 -9.01 -5.35
C ASN A 516 -16.04 -9.63 -6.05
N ALA A 517 -14.88 -9.48 -5.46
CA ALA A 517 -13.63 -9.96 -6.02
C ALA A 517 -13.33 -11.45 -5.71
N ASN A 518 -14.16 -12.15 -4.92
CA ASN A 518 -13.94 -13.57 -4.63
C ASN A 518 -14.55 -14.47 -5.70
N THR A 519 -14.07 -14.34 -6.91
CA THR A 519 -14.41 -15.17 -8.07
C THR A 519 -13.14 -15.70 -8.72
N LEU A 520 -13.23 -16.81 -9.44
CA LEU A 520 -12.09 -17.38 -10.15
C LEU A 520 -11.43 -16.35 -11.09
N PHE A 521 -12.26 -15.52 -11.76
CA PHE A 521 -11.78 -14.47 -12.66
C PHE A 521 -10.93 -13.43 -11.91
N TYR A 522 -11.48 -12.79 -10.87
CA TYR A 522 -10.78 -11.74 -10.16
C TYR A 522 -9.62 -12.28 -9.32
N ASN A 523 -9.78 -13.43 -8.64
CA ASN A 523 -8.70 -14.06 -7.89
C ASN A 523 -7.48 -14.34 -8.77
N THR A 524 -7.70 -14.83 -10.00
CA THR A 524 -6.60 -15.12 -10.93
C THR A 524 -6.05 -13.86 -11.60
N ALA A 525 -6.92 -13.02 -12.15
CA ALA A 525 -6.50 -11.82 -12.88
C ALA A 525 -5.74 -10.84 -11.99
N ILE A 526 -6.26 -10.53 -10.80
CA ILE A 526 -5.59 -9.61 -9.87
C ILE A 526 -4.27 -10.20 -9.38
N ALA A 527 -4.18 -11.53 -9.11
CA ALA A 527 -2.92 -12.16 -8.72
C ALA A 527 -1.83 -11.98 -9.80
N VAL A 528 -2.17 -12.19 -11.06
CA VAL A 528 -1.25 -11.97 -12.19
C VAL A 528 -0.85 -10.50 -12.27
N MET A 529 -1.79 -9.57 -12.12
CA MET A 529 -1.53 -8.13 -12.16
C MET A 529 -0.62 -7.68 -11.00
N MET A 530 -0.85 -8.16 -9.77
CA MET A 530 0.00 -7.90 -8.61
C MET A 530 1.44 -8.36 -8.82
N PHE A 531 1.61 -9.57 -9.39
CA PHE A 531 2.93 -10.13 -9.68
C PHE A 531 3.71 -9.26 -10.68
N PHE A 532 3.08 -8.94 -11.82
CA PHE A 532 3.71 -8.09 -12.82
C PHE A 532 3.92 -6.67 -12.31
N GLY A 533 2.96 -6.07 -11.63
CA GLY A 533 3.09 -4.73 -11.05
C GLY A 533 4.32 -4.60 -10.17
N ARG A 534 4.59 -5.57 -9.29
CA ARG A 534 5.74 -5.56 -8.39
C ARG A 534 7.07 -5.73 -9.10
N TYR A 535 7.20 -6.82 -9.86
CA TYR A 535 8.51 -7.22 -10.37
C TYR A 535 8.89 -6.49 -11.65
N TRP A 536 7.92 -6.00 -12.41
CA TRP A 536 8.19 -5.21 -13.62
C TRP A 536 8.81 -3.84 -13.33
N ILE A 537 8.55 -3.26 -12.16
CA ILE A 537 9.22 -2.03 -11.72
C ILE A 537 10.59 -2.37 -11.11
N LEU A 538 10.64 -3.39 -10.26
CA LEU A 538 11.83 -3.76 -9.48
C LEU A 538 13.01 -4.14 -10.38
N ILE A 539 12.79 -4.93 -11.44
CA ILE A 539 13.85 -5.39 -12.34
C ILE A 539 14.51 -4.21 -13.08
N PRO A 540 13.81 -3.29 -13.75
CA PRO A 540 14.40 -2.10 -14.36
C PRO A 540 15.13 -1.20 -13.36
N VAL A 541 14.59 -1.01 -12.15
CA VAL A 541 15.25 -0.23 -11.10
C VAL A 541 16.62 -0.80 -10.75
N LEU A 542 16.73 -2.11 -10.55
CA LEU A 542 18.02 -2.77 -10.27
C LEU A 542 18.95 -2.76 -11.49
N ALA A 543 18.41 -2.83 -12.70
CA ALA A 543 19.18 -2.72 -13.93
C ALA A 543 19.79 -1.31 -14.10
N ILE A 544 19.00 -0.26 -13.82
CA ILE A 544 19.51 1.12 -13.78
C ILE A 544 20.58 1.26 -12.70
N SER A 545 20.35 0.71 -11.51
CA SER A 545 21.35 0.73 -10.42
C SER A 545 22.69 0.16 -10.87
N GLY A 546 22.68 -1.03 -11.49
CA GLY A 546 23.88 -1.66 -12.00
C GLY A 546 24.61 -0.84 -13.06
N SER A 547 23.85 -0.21 -13.96
CA SER A 547 24.42 0.69 -14.98
C SER A 547 25.05 1.93 -14.36
N LEU A 548 24.34 2.61 -13.47
CA LEU A 548 24.83 3.82 -12.81
C LEU A 548 26.06 3.57 -11.93
N ALA A 549 26.12 2.45 -11.22
CA ALA A 549 27.26 2.07 -10.39
C ALA A 549 28.57 1.93 -11.20
N MET A 550 28.48 1.44 -12.43
CA MET A 550 29.63 1.29 -13.32
C MET A 550 30.15 2.63 -13.91
N LYS A 551 29.31 3.67 -13.93
CA LYS A 551 29.66 4.97 -14.51
C LYS A 551 30.63 5.75 -13.63
N LYS A 552 31.50 6.54 -14.28
CA LYS A 552 32.33 7.55 -13.62
C LYS A 552 31.45 8.70 -13.14
N THR A 553 31.88 9.39 -12.10
CA THR A 553 31.26 10.62 -11.64
C THR A 553 31.75 11.80 -12.50
N VAL A 554 30.82 12.58 -13.02
CA VAL A 554 31.12 13.84 -13.76
C VAL A 554 31.19 14.98 -12.75
N PRO A 555 32.21 15.83 -12.78
CA PRO A 555 32.27 17.00 -11.92
C PRO A 555 31.12 17.98 -12.21
N PHE A 556 30.63 18.65 -11.17
CA PHE A 556 29.65 19.72 -11.29
C PHE A 556 30.18 20.85 -12.18
N SER A 557 29.37 21.35 -13.09
CA SER A 557 29.71 22.45 -14.00
C SER A 557 28.57 23.48 -14.01
N SER A 558 28.82 24.65 -14.59
CA SER A 558 27.80 25.70 -14.79
C SER A 558 26.62 25.21 -15.66
N GLY A 559 26.78 24.07 -16.32
CA GLY A 559 25.74 23.41 -17.12
C GLY A 559 24.92 22.38 -16.38
N THR A 560 25.31 21.99 -15.17
CA THR A 560 24.59 20.97 -14.39
C THR A 560 23.30 21.54 -13.85
N LEU A 561 22.18 20.81 -14.04
CA LEU A 561 20.89 21.20 -13.50
C LEU A 561 20.88 20.98 -11.98
N GLU A 562 20.55 22.01 -11.21
CA GLU A 562 20.40 21.90 -9.75
C GLU A 562 19.08 21.22 -9.39
N THR A 563 19.14 19.97 -8.98
CA THR A 563 17.97 19.11 -8.73
C THR A 563 17.38 19.21 -7.32
N HIS A 564 17.83 20.17 -6.52
CA HIS A 564 17.32 20.44 -5.16
C HIS A 564 16.63 21.80 -5.01
N THR A 565 16.45 22.54 -6.12
CA THR A 565 15.84 23.87 -6.12
C THR A 565 14.31 23.80 -6.15
N PRO A 566 13.61 24.84 -5.68
CA PRO A 566 12.15 24.93 -5.79
C PRO A 566 11.64 24.80 -7.23
N LEU A 567 12.40 25.33 -8.20
CA LEU A 567 12.07 25.24 -9.62
C LEU A 567 12.07 23.76 -10.08
N PHE A 568 13.09 22.99 -9.69
CA PHE A 568 13.15 21.57 -10.03
C PHE A 568 12.04 20.77 -9.35
N ILE A 569 11.70 21.09 -8.09
CA ILE A 569 10.58 20.48 -7.37
C ILE A 569 9.28 20.71 -8.14
N ALA A 570 8.98 21.95 -8.53
CA ALA A 570 7.79 22.27 -9.31
C ALA A 570 7.78 21.58 -10.68
N TRP A 571 8.94 21.52 -11.36
CA TRP A 571 9.10 20.81 -12.62
C TRP A 571 8.81 19.31 -12.48
N MET A 572 9.37 18.66 -11.47
CA MET A 572 9.15 17.24 -11.18
C MET A 572 7.68 16.94 -10.89
N ILE A 573 7.02 17.78 -10.07
CA ILE A 573 5.57 17.67 -9.82
C ILE A 573 4.81 17.79 -11.14
N GLY A 574 5.16 18.75 -11.99
CA GLY A 574 4.55 18.92 -13.32
C GLY A 574 4.71 17.66 -14.20
N VAL A 575 5.90 17.06 -14.23
CA VAL A 575 6.15 15.82 -14.98
C VAL A 575 5.28 14.66 -14.46
N ILE A 576 5.18 14.49 -13.13
CA ILE A 576 4.35 13.45 -12.52
C ILE A 576 2.89 13.63 -12.93
N VAL A 577 2.35 14.85 -12.77
CA VAL A 577 0.94 15.13 -13.09
C VAL A 577 0.64 14.94 -14.57
N VAL A 578 1.52 15.41 -15.46
CA VAL A 578 1.34 15.27 -16.92
C VAL A 578 1.39 13.79 -17.33
N VAL A 579 2.34 13.00 -16.82
CA VAL A 579 2.45 11.57 -17.14
C VAL A 579 1.21 10.83 -16.65
N ALA A 580 0.74 11.09 -15.43
CA ALA A 580 -0.48 10.49 -14.90
C ALA A 580 -1.72 10.89 -15.73
N ALA A 581 -1.88 12.16 -16.05
CA ALA A 581 -3.00 12.65 -16.85
C ALA A 581 -3.04 12.02 -18.25
N LEU A 582 -1.91 11.95 -18.93
CA LEU A 582 -1.83 11.35 -20.27
C LEU A 582 -2.25 9.87 -20.31
N ASN A 583 -2.01 9.13 -19.21
CA ASN A 583 -2.34 7.71 -19.14
C ASN A 583 -3.77 7.46 -18.64
N PHE A 584 -4.22 8.15 -17.59
CA PHE A 584 -5.42 7.78 -16.86
C PHE A 584 -6.61 8.72 -17.00
N LEU A 585 -6.42 9.97 -17.48
CA LEU A 585 -7.52 10.93 -17.60
C LEU A 585 -8.73 10.38 -18.39
N PRO A 586 -8.55 9.64 -19.52
CA PRO A 586 -9.70 9.04 -20.23
C PRO A 586 -10.48 8.04 -19.37
N ALA A 587 -9.80 7.19 -18.60
CA ALA A 587 -10.45 6.22 -17.72
C ALA A 587 -11.15 6.91 -16.55
N LEU A 588 -10.51 7.89 -15.92
CA LEU A 588 -11.12 8.70 -14.86
C LEU A 588 -12.34 9.50 -15.34
N ALA A 589 -12.34 9.91 -16.61
CA ALA A 589 -13.50 10.57 -17.22
C ALA A 589 -14.70 9.64 -17.36
N LEU A 590 -14.50 8.35 -17.62
CA LEU A 590 -15.56 7.35 -17.74
C LEU A 590 -16.13 6.89 -16.39
N GLY A 591 -15.38 7.02 -15.33
CA GLY A 591 -15.76 6.66 -13.97
C GLY A 591 -16.13 7.88 -13.12
N PRO A 592 -15.24 8.29 -12.19
CA PRO A 592 -15.59 9.26 -11.16
C PRO A 592 -15.96 10.65 -11.68
N ILE A 593 -15.43 11.10 -12.85
CA ILE A 593 -15.76 12.42 -13.40
C ILE A 593 -17.20 12.42 -13.95
N VAL A 594 -17.57 11.44 -14.77
CA VAL A 594 -18.93 11.35 -15.31
C VAL A 594 -19.94 11.08 -14.19
N GLU A 595 -19.58 10.27 -13.20
CA GLU A 595 -20.40 10.04 -12.01
C GLU A 595 -20.67 11.35 -11.27
N HIS A 596 -19.64 12.16 -11.03
CA HIS A 596 -19.79 13.48 -10.41
C HIS A 596 -20.75 14.38 -11.20
N LEU A 597 -20.56 14.48 -12.52
CA LEU A 597 -21.39 15.33 -13.39
C LEU A 597 -22.86 14.88 -13.46
N THR A 598 -23.13 13.60 -13.26
CA THR A 598 -24.51 13.06 -13.23
C THR A 598 -25.13 13.09 -11.85
N LEU A 599 -24.34 13.20 -10.80
CA LEU A 599 -24.79 13.26 -9.41
C LEU A 599 -25.27 14.67 -9.06
N TYR A 600 -24.65 15.71 -9.57
CA TYR A 600 -24.95 17.11 -9.36
C TYR A 600 -25.73 17.72 -10.53
#